data_e9ed776858ea49ee1cb9459dd3bc0a21
#
_entry.id   e9ed776858ea49ee1cb9459dd3bc0a21
#
_cell.length_a   1.000
_cell.length_b   1.000
_cell.length_c   1.000
_cell.angle_alpha   90.00
_cell.angle_beta   90.00
_cell.angle_gamma   90.00
#
_symmetry.space_group_name_H-M   'P 1'
#
loop_
_entity.id
_entity.type
_entity.pdbx_description
1 polymer ?
#
loop_
_entity_poly.entity_id
_entity_poly.type
_entity_poly.pdbx_seq_one_letter_code
_entity_poly.pdbx_strand_id
1 'polypeptide(L)'
;GLLYLSGAVRRLGRVDHKDAFLDTYELERKRGITIFSKQAVFTHRDTRFTLLDTPGHVDFSAETERTLQVLDYAVLVISGSDGVQGHTRTLWKLLERHGIPTFLFINKMDLAGTDQNSLMMSLKKELDDACVSFSDQEEERAEQIALCDESLFERWIEGALPKESDIADLIVQRRLFPCFFGSALKLEGVETFLDGLSAYVRTPEYPSQFGARVYK
;
A
#
# COMPACT_ATOMS: atom_id res chain seq x y z
N GLY A 1 11.70 5.00 2.66
CA GLY A 1 12.18 3.77 1.97
C GLY A 1 12.02 3.88 0.46
N LEU A 2 10.79 4.02 -0.05
CA LEU A 2 10.50 4.01 -1.51
C LEU A 2 11.33 5.04 -2.29
N LEU A 3 11.35 6.29 -1.86
CA LEU A 3 12.12 7.35 -2.53
C LEU A 3 13.63 7.13 -2.51
N TYR A 4 14.14 6.44 -1.49
CA TYR A 4 15.55 6.10 -1.39
C TYR A 4 15.90 4.96 -2.35
N LEU A 5 15.13 3.87 -2.34
CA LEU A 5 15.36 2.72 -3.22
C LEU A 5 15.17 3.06 -4.71
N SER A 6 14.23 3.95 -5.04
CA SER A 6 14.06 4.44 -6.40
C SER A 6 15.15 5.44 -6.85
N GLY A 7 16.08 5.82 -5.96
CA GLY A 7 17.12 6.81 -6.24
C GLY A 7 16.64 8.26 -6.30
N ALA A 8 15.37 8.53 -5.99
CA ALA A 8 14.81 9.89 -5.99
C ALA A 8 15.40 10.77 -4.86
N VAL A 9 15.88 10.14 -3.78
CA VAL A 9 16.61 10.82 -2.70
C VAL A 9 17.92 10.09 -2.39
N ARG A 10 18.96 10.85 -2.05
CA ARG A 10 20.31 10.31 -1.81
C ARG A 10 20.53 9.77 -0.39
N ARG A 11 19.65 10.07 0.54
CA ARG A 11 19.76 9.67 1.95
C ARG A 11 18.41 9.11 2.43
N LEU A 12 18.48 8.04 3.21
CA LEU A 12 17.33 7.52 3.93
C LEU A 12 17.07 8.45 5.13
N GLY A 13 16.03 9.29 5.06
CA GLY A 13 15.59 10.10 6.18
C GLY A 13 14.90 9.23 7.25
N ARG A 14 15.00 9.65 8.51
CA ARG A 14 14.38 8.98 9.67
C ARG A 14 13.45 9.94 10.40
N VAL A 15 12.26 9.47 10.74
CA VAL A 15 11.28 10.26 11.51
C VAL A 15 11.86 10.60 12.90
N ASP A 16 12.54 9.66 13.53
CA ASP A 16 13.17 9.83 14.86
C ASP A 16 14.24 10.94 14.86
N HIS A 17 14.95 11.11 13.74
CA HIS A 17 15.96 12.15 13.56
C HIS A 17 15.42 13.45 13.00
N LYS A 18 14.08 13.52 12.73
CA LYS A 18 13.39 14.70 12.17
C LYS A 18 13.94 15.17 10.82
N ASP A 19 14.51 14.25 10.03
CA ASP A 19 15.10 14.47 8.72
C ASP A 19 14.38 13.74 7.59
N ALA A 20 13.14 13.26 7.84
CA ALA A 20 12.29 12.66 6.82
C ALA A 20 12.07 13.65 5.68
N PHE A 21 12.30 13.21 4.43
CA PHE A 21 12.35 14.08 3.24
C PHE A 21 11.07 14.87 3.00
N LEU A 22 9.91 14.27 3.29
CA LEU A 22 8.61 14.90 3.09
C LEU A 22 8.18 15.78 4.29
N ASP A 23 8.75 15.62 5.48
CA ASP A 23 8.39 16.40 6.67
C ASP A 23 9.07 17.77 6.66
N THR A 24 8.54 18.72 5.90
CA THR A 24 9.14 20.05 5.70
C THR A 24 8.68 21.08 6.73
N TYR A 25 7.51 20.91 7.33
CA TYR A 25 6.99 21.84 8.33
C TYR A 25 7.58 21.60 9.72
N GLU A 26 7.91 22.68 10.43
CA GLU A 26 8.49 22.61 11.77
C GLU A 26 7.59 21.88 12.78
N LEU A 27 6.28 22.07 12.69
CA LEU A 27 5.30 21.39 13.55
C LEU A 27 5.25 19.89 13.31
N GLU A 28 5.34 19.44 12.04
CA GLU A 28 5.40 18.02 11.67
C GLU A 28 6.67 17.38 12.23
N ARG A 29 7.82 18.04 12.06
CA ARG A 29 9.10 17.58 12.60
C ARG A 29 9.11 17.52 14.14
N LYS A 30 8.47 18.49 14.80
CA LYS A 30 8.39 18.51 16.28
C LYS A 30 7.49 17.40 16.82
N ARG A 31 6.39 17.09 16.13
CA ARG A 31 5.40 16.09 16.56
C ARG A 31 5.65 14.70 16.00
N GLY A 32 6.46 14.57 14.94
CA GLY A 32 6.69 13.31 14.23
C GLY A 32 5.46 12.77 13.50
N ILE A 33 4.55 13.69 13.05
CA ILE A 33 3.32 13.34 12.33
C ILE A 33 3.18 14.21 11.09
N THR A 34 2.65 13.65 10.01
CA THR A 34 2.28 14.39 8.80
C THR A 34 0.97 15.14 9.04
N ILE A 35 0.94 16.44 8.73
CA ILE A 35 -0.25 17.30 8.88
C ILE A 35 -0.86 17.61 7.51
N PHE A 36 -0.02 17.87 6.51
CA PHE A 36 -0.45 18.21 5.16
C PHE A 36 0.01 17.15 4.16
N SER A 37 -0.86 16.83 3.20
CA SER A 37 -0.50 15.93 2.10
C SER A 37 0.64 16.52 1.28
N LYS A 38 1.63 15.71 0.96
CA LYS A 38 2.82 16.08 0.20
C LYS A 38 3.02 15.16 -0.97
N GLN A 39 3.65 15.68 -2.00
CA GLN A 39 3.87 14.99 -3.25
C GLN A 39 5.35 14.73 -3.48
N ALA A 40 5.67 13.53 -3.93
CA ALA A 40 6.95 13.17 -4.50
C ALA A 40 6.75 12.34 -5.77
N VAL A 41 7.66 12.49 -6.72
CA VAL A 41 7.63 11.72 -7.97
C VAL A 41 8.88 10.88 -8.04
N PHE A 42 8.72 9.62 -8.40
CA PHE A 42 9.83 8.71 -8.66
C PHE A 42 9.47 7.73 -9.78
N THR A 43 10.48 7.09 -10.35
CA THR A 43 10.30 6.04 -11.35
C THR A 43 10.91 4.76 -10.82
N HIS A 44 10.21 3.65 -10.99
CA HIS A 44 10.74 2.32 -10.72
C HIS A 44 10.38 1.40 -11.88
N ARG A 45 11.37 0.72 -12.44
CA ARG A 45 11.22 0.01 -13.73
C ARG A 45 10.64 0.99 -14.77
N ASP A 46 9.59 0.59 -15.48
CA ASP A 46 8.95 1.41 -16.52
C ASP A 46 7.76 2.23 -16.00
N THR A 47 7.52 2.23 -14.68
CA THR A 47 6.38 2.91 -14.06
C THR A 47 6.80 4.18 -13.34
N ARG A 48 6.15 5.30 -13.67
CA ARG A 48 6.31 6.58 -12.98
C ARG A 48 5.23 6.72 -11.92
N PHE A 49 5.65 6.83 -10.67
CA PHE A 49 4.78 7.01 -9.51
C PHE A 49 4.74 8.45 -9.05
N THR A 50 3.53 8.95 -8.78
CA THR A 50 3.31 10.16 -8.01
C THR A 50 2.83 9.77 -6.63
N LEU A 51 3.73 9.80 -5.65
CA LEU A 51 3.43 9.48 -4.25
C LEU A 51 2.79 10.69 -3.57
N LEU A 52 1.61 10.50 -3.01
CA LEU A 52 0.97 11.46 -2.11
C LEU A 52 1.08 10.92 -0.68
N ASP A 53 1.93 11.54 0.13
CA ASP A 53 2.06 11.25 1.55
C ASP A 53 0.92 11.95 2.31
N THR A 54 0.06 11.17 2.94
CA THR A 54 -1.17 11.67 3.55
C THR A 54 -1.10 11.58 5.07
N PRO A 55 -1.72 12.52 5.81
CA PRO A 55 -1.80 12.42 7.25
C PRO A 55 -2.47 11.12 7.69
N GLY A 56 -1.84 10.39 8.62
CA GLY A 56 -2.39 9.17 9.22
C GLY A 56 -3.15 9.40 10.51
N HIS A 57 -3.20 10.64 11.04
CA HIS A 57 -3.83 10.93 12.31
C HIS A 57 -5.30 11.33 12.15
N VAL A 58 -6.17 10.88 13.06
CA VAL A 58 -7.63 11.12 13.01
C VAL A 58 -8.02 12.61 12.94
N ASP A 59 -7.23 13.48 13.53
CA ASP A 59 -7.48 14.93 13.53
C ASP A 59 -7.35 15.55 12.12
N PHE A 60 -6.71 14.85 11.18
CA PHE A 60 -6.47 15.33 9.82
C PHE A 60 -7.26 14.53 8.77
N SER A 61 -8.32 13.84 9.17
CA SER A 61 -9.14 13.00 8.30
C SER A 61 -9.72 13.76 7.09
N ALA A 62 -10.05 15.03 7.24
CA ALA A 62 -10.53 15.88 6.14
C ALA A 62 -9.47 16.09 5.04
N GLU A 63 -8.19 16.21 5.40
CA GLU A 63 -7.09 16.29 4.43
C GLU A 63 -6.88 14.95 3.72
N THR A 64 -6.96 13.86 4.47
CA THR A 64 -6.91 12.50 3.91
C THR A 64 -8.04 12.29 2.92
N GLU A 65 -9.30 12.63 3.28
CA GLU A 65 -10.47 12.42 2.41
C GLU A 65 -10.39 13.24 1.10
N ARG A 66 -9.84 14.46 1.15
CA ARG A 66 -9.57 15.24 -0.08
C ARG A 66 -8.57 14.54 -0.99
N THR A 67 -7.50 14.00 -0.42
CA THR A 67 -6.46 13.29 -1.17
C THR A 67 -7.00 12.01 -1.82
N LEU A 68 -7.91 11.27 -1.14
CA LEU A 68 -8.51 10.05 -1.68
C LEU A 68 -9.19 10.26 -3.03
N GLN A 69 -9.70 11.47 -3.31
CA GLN A 69 -10.41 11.77 -4.57
C GLN A 69 -9.52 11.75 -5.82
N VAL A 70 -8.21 11.75 -5.66
CA VAL A 70 -7.23 11.81 -6.76
C VAL A 70 -6.26 10.62 -6.77
N LEU A 71 -6.48 9.63 -5.89
CA LEU A 71 -5.66 8.42 -5.86
C LEU A 71 -6.15 7.42 -6.91
N ASP A 72 -5.21 6.87 -7.67
CA ASP A 72 -5.44 5.68 -8.48
C ASP A 72 -5.35 4.41 -7.62
N TYR A 73 -4.44 4.41 -6.66
CA TYR A 73 -4.19 3.32 -5.71
C TYR A 73 -3.85 3.89 -4.32
N ALA A 74 -4.10 3.11 -3.29
CA ALA A 74 -3.66 3.41 -1.94
C ALA A 74 -2.67 2.37 -1.42
N VAL A 75 -1.74 2.82 -0.60
CA VAL A 75 -0.89 1.96 0.24
C VAL A 75 -1.28 2.21 1.69
N LEU A 76 -1.93 1.23 2.30
CA LEU A 76 -2.27 1.27 3.72
C LEU A 76 -1.12 0.68 4.53
N VAL A 77 -0.43 1.54 5.29
CA VAL A 77 0.70 1.13 6.13
C VAL A 77 0.20 0.80 7.52
N ILE A 78 0.47 -0.42 7.98
CA ILE A 78 0.06 -0.94 9.30
C ILE A 78 1.32 -1.29 10.09
N SER A 79 1.36 -0.93 11.37
CA SER A 79 2.45 -1.33 12.27
C SER A 79 2.29 -2.80 12.66
N GLY A 80 3.31 -3.63 12.42
CA GLY A 80 3.30 -5.05 12.80
C GLY A 80 3.22 -5.26 14.32
N SER A 81 3.75 -4.32 15.12
CA SER A 81 3.66 -4.39 16.58
C SER A 81 2.26 -4.05 17.11
N ASP A 82 1.51 -3.21 16.39
CA ASP A 82 0.22 -2.68 16.86
C ASP A 82 -0.98 -3.38 16.19
N GLY A 83 -0.74 -3.99 15.03
CA GLY A 83 -1.78 -4.65 14.22
C GLY A 83 -2.86 -3.69 13.70
N VAL A 84 -4.06 -4.21 13.46
CA VAL A 84 -5.20 -3.44 12.96
C VAL A 84 -5.81 -2.61 14.10
N GLN A 85 -5.64 -1.30 14.04
CA GLN A 85 -6.15 -0.34 15.00
C GLN A 85 -7.52 0.23 14.57
N GLY A 86 -8.24 0.89 15.50
CA GLY A 86 -9.53 1.53 15.19
C GLY A 86 -9.45 2.51 14.03
N HIS A 87 -8.36 3.28 13.95
CA HIS A 87 -8.11 4.21 12.85
C HIS A 87 -7.83 3.48 11.52
N THR A 88 -7.11 2.36 11.54
CA THR A 88 -6.91 1.51 10.36
C THR A 88 -8.24 1.08 9.75
N ARG A 89 -9.19 0.63 10.58
CA ARG A 89 -10.55 0.25 10.12
C ARG A 89 -11.31 1.45 9.54
N THR A 90 -11.13 2.65 10.10
CA THR A 90 -11.75 3.86 9.57
C THR A 90 -11.20 4.19 8.17
N LEU A 91 -9.89 4.17 8.00
CA LEU A 91 -9.25 4.38 6.69
C LEU A 91 -9.66 3.30 5.69
N TRP A 92 -9.72 2.03 6.12
CA TRP A 92 -10.17 0.92 5.29
C TRP A 92 -11.58 1.16 4.71
N LYS A 93 -12.54 1.53 5.56
CA LYS A 93 -13.90 1.88 5.14
C LYS A 93 -13.95 3.08 4.20
N LEU A 94 -13.09 4.07 4.39
CA LEU A 94 -12.99 5.20 3.46
C LEU A 94 -12.46 4.75 2.09
N LEU A 95 -11.42 3.93 2.05
CA LEU A 95 -10.87 3.36 0.81
C LEU A 95 -11.92 2.50 0.08
N GLU A 96 -12.68 1.69 0.82
CA GLU A 96 -13.79 0.91 0.29
C GLU A 96 -14.88 1.80 -0.30
N ARG A 97 -15.35 2.80 0.46
CA ARG A 97 -16.37 3.76 0.02
C ARG A 97 -16.00 4.51 -1.27
N HIS A 98 -14.73 4.82 -1.43
CA HIS A 98 -14.21 5.50 -2.62
C HIS A 98 -13.79 4.53 -3.74
N GLY A 99 -13.91 3.22 -3.53
CA GLY A 99 -13.56 2.19 -4.51
C GLY A 99 -12.06 2.15 -4.86
N ILE A 100 -11.18 2.59 -3.94
CA ILE A 100 -9.74 2.74 -4.24
C ILE A 100 -9.04 1.39 -4.10
N PRO A 101 -8.39 0.86 -5.15
CA PRO A 101 -7.54 -0.32 -5.07
C PRO A 101 -6.45 -0.13 -4.03
N THR A 102 -6.23 -1.14 -3.17
CA THR A 102 -5.41 -0.96 -1.97
C THR A 102 -4.39 -2.07 -1.82
N PHE A 103 -3.13 -1.67 -1.64
CA PHE A 103 -2.04 -2.51 -1.18
C PHE A 103 -1.83 -2.31 0.32
N LEU A 104 -1.42 -3.35 1.04
CA LEU A 104 -1.08 -3.27 2.46
C LEU A 104 0.43 -3.45 2.63
N PHE A 105 1.05 -2.58 3.44
CA PHE A 105 2.44 -2.76 3.87
C PHE A 105 2.50 -2.84 5.39
N ILE A 106 2.81 -4.02 5.88
CA ILE A 106 2.93 -4.29 7.32
C ILE A 106 4.37 -3.98 7.72
N ASN A 107 4.54 -2.83 8.35
CA ASN A 107 5.82 -2.24 8.70
C ASN A 107 6.27 -2.62 10.11
N LYS A 108 7.54 -2.41 10.41
CA LYS A 108 8.17 -2.67 11.70
C LYS A 108 8.21 -4.17 12.08
N MET A 109 8.33 -5.05 11.08
CA MET A 109 8.44 -6.48 11.31
C MET A 109 9.76 -6.89 12.00
N ASP A 110 10.70 -5.96 12.12
CA ASP A 110 11.95 -6.11 12.87
C ASP A 110 11.81 -5.98 14.38
N LEU A 111 10.63 -5.61 14.88
CA LEU A 111 10.37 -5.52 16.32
C LEU A 111 10.04 -6.89 16.91
N ALA A 112 10.50 -7.11 18.15
CA ALA A 112 10.23 -8.35 18.87
C ALA A 112 8.71 -8.54 19.11
N GLY A 113 8.25 -9.77 18.93
CA GLY A 113 6.83 -10.13 19.12
C GLY A 113 5.94 -9.95 17.90
N THR A 114 6.49 -9.52 16.76
CA THR A 114 5.75 -9.52 15.49
C THR A 114 5.72 -10.93 14.91
N ASP A 115 4.53 -11.39 14.50
CA ASP A 115 4.34 -12.68 13.86
C ASP A 115 3.46 -12.52 12.61
N GLN A 116 3.99 -12.90 11.45
CA GLN A 116 3.33 -12.72 10.15
C GLN A 116 2.01 -13.47 10.08
N ASN A 117 1.95 -14.71 10.56
CA ASN A 117 0.75 -15.54 10.48
C ASN A 117 -0.40 -14.97 11.32
N SER A 118 -0.10 -14.55 12.55
CA SER A 118 -1.09 -13.91 13.42
C SER A 118 -1.59 -12.59 12.84
N LEU A 119 -0.69 -11.81 12.22
CA LEU A 119 -1.04 -10.57 11.55
C LEU A 119 -1.94 -10.83 10.32
N MET A 120 -1.62 -11.84 9.50
CA MET A 120 -2.47 -12.21 8.36
C MET A 120 -3.87 -12.63 8.81
N MET A 121 -3.99 -13.42 9.88
CA MET A 121 -5.30 -13.78 10.44
C MET A 121 -6.09 -12.54 10.91
N SER A 122 -5.41 -11.59 11.54
CA SER A 122 -6.03 -10.33 11.96
C SER A 122 -6.48 -9.48 10.76
N LEU A 123 -5.64 -9.34 9.73
CA LEU A 123 -5.96 -8.61 8.50
C LEU A 123 -7.20 -9.21 7.82
N LYS A 124 -7.23 -10.53 7.63
CA LYS A 124 -8.38 -11.23 7.05
C LYS A 124 -9.65 -11.00 7.86
N LYS A 125 -9.60 -11.18 9.17
CA LYS A 125 -10.76 -11.04 10.06
C LYS A 125 -11.28 -9.60 10.17
N GLU A 126 -10.38 -8.61 10.17
CA GLU A 126 -10.73 -7.23 10.54
C GLU A 126 -10.87 -6.28 9.36
N LEU A 127 -10.27 -6.63 8.22
CA LEU A 127 -10.35 -5.84 6.99
C LEU A 127 -11.10 -6.58 5.90
N ASP A 128 -10.51 -7.68 5.37
CA ASP A 128 -11.12 -8.45 4.28
C ASP A 128 -10.47 -9.83 4.14
N ASP A 129 -11.29 -10.88 3.91
CA ASP A 129 -10.81 -12.25 3.69
C ASP A 129 -9.92 -12.38 2.44
N ALA A 130 -10.04 -11.46 1.47
CA ALA A 130 -9.23 -11.39 0.27
C ALA A 130 -7.84 -10.73 0.49
N CYS A 131 -7.43 -10.48 1.73
CA CYS A 131 -6.05 -10.16 2.08
C CYS A 131 -5.17 -11.39 1.83
N VAL A 132 -4.15 -11.26 0.96
CA VAL A 132 -3.22 -12.34 0.58
C VAL A 132 -1.78 -11.89 0.80
N SER A 133 -0.97 -12.74 1.43
CA SER A 133 0.46 -12.48 1.63
C SER A 133 1.23 -12.62 0.32
N PHE A 134 1.98 -11.58 -0.04
CA PHE A 134 2.90 -11.57 -1.18
C PHE A 134 4.36 -11.80 -0.77
N SER A 135 4.58 -12.09 0.51
CA SER A 135 5.88 -12.52 1.07
C SER A 135 6.02 -14.03 1.17
N ASP A 136 4.94 -14.78 0.92
CA ASP A 136 4.91 -16.24 0.98
C ASP A 136 5.40 -16.89 -0.32
N GLN A 137 5.54 -18.22 -0.30
CA GLN A 137 5.92 -18.99 -1.48
C GLN A 137 4.88 -18.87 -2.59
N GLU A 138 5.34 -19.00 -3.83
CA GLU A 138 4.51 -18.73 -5.00
C GLU A 138 3.29 -19.67 -5.09
N GLU A 139 3.47 -20.94 -4.74
CA GLU A 139 2.37 -21.92 -4.79
C GLU A 139 1.27 -21.61 -3.78
N GLU A 140 1.64 -21.31 -2.52
CA GLU A 140 0.67 -20.95 -1.47
C GLU A 140 -0.08 -19.66 -1.80
N ARG A 141 0.64 -18.69 -2.35
CA ARG A 141 0.07 -17.43 -2.82
C ARG A 141 -0.89 -17.64 -3.99
N ALA A 142 -0.53 -18.50 -4.95
CA ALA A 142 -1.34 -18.79 -6.13
C ALA A 142 -2.69 -19.42 -5.74
N GLU A 143 -2.70 -20.34 -4.79
CA GLU A 143 -3.93 -20.91 -4.24
C GLU A 143 -4.84 -19.85 -3.64
N GLN A 144 -4.30 -18.99 -2.75
CA GLN A 144 -5.07 -17.94 -2.11
C GLN A 144 -5.62 -16.91 -3.11
N ILE A 145 -4.88 -16.58 -4.16
CA ILE A 145 -5.33 -15.70 -5.24
C ILE A 145 -6.45 -16.37 -6.04
N ALA A 146 -6.29 -17.65 -6.38
CA ALA A 146 -7.30 -18.40 -7.11
C ALA A 146 -8.64 -18.42 -6.37
N LEU A 147 -8.63 -18.55 -5.04
CA LEU A 147 -9.84 -18.51 -4.21
C LEU A 147 -10.59 -17.17 -4.24
N CYS A 148 -9.95 -16.08 -4.73
CA CYS A 148 -10.61 -14.79 -4.87
C CYS A 148 -11.54 -14.69 -6.09
N ASP A 149 -11.47 -15.64 -7.03
CA ASP A 149 -12.29 -15.64 -8.25
C ASP A 149 -12.59 -17.05 -8.73
N GLU A 150 -13.87 -17.33 -9.02
CA GLU A 150 -14.33 -18.66 -9.42
C GLU A 150 -13.65 -19.16 -10.71
N SER A 151 -13.48 -18.30 -11.70
CA SER A 151 -12.84 -18.67 -12.97
C SER A 151 -11.34 -18.90 -12.82
N LEU A 152 -10.69 -18.17 -11.91
CA LEU A 152 -9.28 -18.40 -11.56
C LEU A 152 -9.13 -19.71 -10.79
N PHE A 153 -10.06 -20.02 -9.90
CA PHE A 153 -10.05 -21.27 -9.13
C PHE A 153 -10.21 -22.50 -10.03
N GLU A 154 -11.13 -22.46 -10.99
CA GLU A 154 -11.29 -23.52 -12.00
C GLU A 154 -9.99 -23.75 -12.78
N ARG A 155 -9.35 -22.68 -13.28
CA ARG A 155 -8.07 -22.76 -13.99
C ARG A 155 -6.92 -23.29 -13.13
N TRP A 156 -6.90 -22.89 -11.85
CA TRP A 156 -5.90 -23.37 -10.90
C TRP A 156 -6.01 -24.87 -10.62
N ILE A 157 -7.23 -25.40 -10.50
CA ILE A 157 -7.48 -26.87 -10.37
C ILE A 157 -6.94 -27.62 -11.62
N GLU A 158 -7.03 -27.00 -12.78
CA GLU A 158 -6.48 -27.55 -14.03
C GLU A 158 -4.94 -27.40 -14.14
N GLY A 159 -4.29 -26.84 -13.14
CA GLY A 159 -2.83 -26.68 -13.04
C GLY A 159 -2.31 -25.35 -13.61
N ALA A 160 -3.16 -24.38 -13.91
CA ALA A 160 -2.75 -23.07 -14.41
C ALA A 160 -2.56 -22.06 -13.25
N LEU A 161 -1.39 -21.45 -13.17
CA LEU A 161 -1.14 -20.38 -12.19
C LEU A 161 -1.81 -19.06 -12.59
N PRO A 162 -2.27 -18.24 -11.61
CA PRO A 162 -2.75 -16.87 -11.86
C PRO A 162 -1.65 -16.03 -12.53
N LYS A 163 -2.00 -15.31 -13.59
CA LYS A 163 -1.10 -14.41 -14.30
C LYS A 163 -1.05 -13.04 -13.60
N GLU A 164 0.01 -12.28 -13.85
CA GLU A 164 0.10 -10.89 -13.36
C GLU A 164 -1.11 -10.04 -13.77
N SER A 165 -1.65 -10.26 -14.99
CA SER A 165 -2.87 -9.60 -15.45
C SER A 165 -4.09 -9.92 -14.58
N ASP A 166 -4.27 -11.18 -14.20
CA ASP A 166 -5.38 -11.62 -13.36
C ASP A 166 -5.29 -10.97 -11.97
N ILE A 167 -4.08 -10.96 -11.40
CA ILE A 167 -3.79 -10.33 -10.10
C ILE A 167 -4.11 -8.83 -10.15
N ALA A 168 -3.60 -8.13 -11.17
CA ALA A 168 -3.83 -6.70 -11.33
C ALA A 168 -5.34 -6.37 -11.48
N ASP A 169 -6.08 -7.17 -12.23
CA ASP A 169 -7.51 -6.99 -12.42
C ASP A 169 -8.30 -7.22 -11.11
N LEU A 170 -7.94 -8.23 -10.33
CA LEU A 170 -8.54 -8.45 -8.99
C LEU A 170 -8.25 -7.28 -8.02
N ILE A 171 -7.04 -6.73 -8.04
CA ILE A 171 -6.67 -5.57 -7.22
C ILE A 171 -7.50 -4.35 -7.61
N VAL A 172 -7.62 -4.05 -8.91
CA VAL A 172 -8.43 -2.93 -9.43
C VAL A 172 -9.89 -3.07 -9.01
N GLN A 173 -10.43 -4.29 -9.05
CA GLN A 173 -11.80 -4.61 -8.64
C GLN A 173 -11.99 -4.67 -7.11
N ARG A 174 -10.93 -4.48 -6.32
CA ARG A 174 -10.94 -4.65 -4.85
C ARG A 174 -11.40 -6.05 -4.40
N ARG A 175 -11.04 -7.06 -5.16
CA ARG A 175 -11.29 -8.48 -4.86
C ARG A 175 -10.03 -9.20 -4.38
N LEU A 176 -8.89 -8.49 -4.34
CA LEU A 176 -7.61 -8.96 -3.84
C LEU A 176 -6.86 -7.78 -3.22
N PHE A 177 -6.32 -8.00 -2.03
CA PHE A 177 -5.54 -7.01 -1.30
C PHE A 177 -4.16 -7.56 -0.98
N PRO A 178 -3.14 -7.23 -1.79
CA PRO A 178 -1.77 -7.70 -1.57
C PRO A 178 -1.19 -7.17 -0.27
N CYS A 179 -0.71 -8.07 0.58
CA CYS A 179 -0.08 -7.79 1.86
C CYS A 179 1.42 -8.07 1.77
N PHE A 180 2.23 -7.04 2.04
CA PHE A 180 3.69 -7.12 2.08
C PHE A 180 4.16 -6.86 3.51
N PHE A 181 5.16 -7.61 3.95
CA PHE A 181 5.73 -7.52 5.29
C PHE A 181 7.16 -7.03 5.22
N GLY A 182 7.54 -6.13 6.14
CA GLY A 182 8.90 -5.62 6.14
C GLY A 182 9.21 -4.59 7.22
N SER A 183 10.39 -4.00 7.12
CA SER A 183 10.85 -2.88 7.94
C SER A 183 11.34 -1.75 7.04
N ALA A 184 10.59 -0.67 6.97
CA ALA A 184 10.97 0.50 6.18
C ALA A 184 12.27 1.15 6.72
N LEU A 185 12.56 1.00 8.01
CA LEU A 185 13.77 1.50 8.64
C LEU A 185 15.01 0.72 8.19
N LYS A 186 14.89 -0.60 8.06
CA LYS A 186 15.97 -1.50 7.62
C LYS A 186 15.95 -1.74 6.11
N LEU A 187 14.95 -1.22 5.40
CA LEU A 187 14.65 -1.48 3.97
C LEU A 187 14.28 -2.93 3.66
N GLU A 188 14.06 -3.76 4.65
CA GLU A 188 13.63 -5.15 4.48
C GLU A 188 12.21 -5.21 3.92
N GLY A 189 12.00 -5.98 2.84
CA GLY A 189 10.71 -6.14 2.15
C GLY A 189 10.23 -4.92 1.35
N VAL A 190 10.94 -3.78 1.40
CA VAL A 190 10.53 -2.55 0.70
C VAL A 190 10.78 -2.66 -0.80
N GLU A 191 11.85 -3.32 -1.23
CA GLU A 191 12.15 -3.57 -2.64
C GLU A 191 11.11 -4.52 -3.25
N THR A 192 10.82 -5.64 -2.58
CA THR A 192 9.77 -6.59 -2.98
C THR A 192 8.41 -5.90 -3.11
N PHE A 193 8.08 -5.01 -2.17
CA PHE A 193 6.86 -4.21 -2.24
C PHE A 193 6.85 -3.27 -3.44
N LEU A 194 7.95 -2.58 -3.72
CA LEU A 194 8.07 -1.66 -4.85
C LEU A 194 7.99 -2.40 -6.19
N ASP A 195 8.56 -3.59 -6.27
CA ASP A 195 8.44 -4.50 -7.41
C ASP A 195 6.99 -4.94 -7.63
N GLY A 196 6.31 -5.33 -6.54
CA GLY A 196 4.89 -5.69 -6.57
C GLY A 196 3.99 -4.53 -7.02
N LEU A 197 4.26 -3.31 -6.55
CA LEU A 197 3.56 -2.12 -7.06
C LEU A 197 3.76 -1.97 -8.57
N SER A 198 5.00 -2.08 -9.05
CA SER A 198 5.29 -1.91 -10.49
C SER A 198 4.68 -3.02 -11.36
N ALA A 199 4.57 -4.24 -10.83
CA ALA A 199 4.00 -5.38 -11.55
C ALA A 199 2.46 -5.33 -11.65
N TYR A 200 1.80 -4.85 -10.59
CA TYR A 200 0.35 -5.03 -10.48
C TYR A 200 -0.46 -3.74 -10.60
N VAL A 201 0.16 -2.54 -10.64
CA VAL A 201 -0.60 -1.32 -10.91
C VAL A 201 -0.94 -1.21 -12.40
N ARG A 202 -2.11 -0.70 -12.69
CA ARG A 202 -2.56 -0.34 -14.03
C ARG A 202 -2.51 1.17 -14.16
N THR A 203 -1.93 1.67 -15.25
CA THR A 203 -2.00 3.11 -15.55
C THR A 203 -3.40 3.40 -16.06
N PRO A 204 -4.12 4.38 -15.45
CA PRO A 204 -5.43 4.77 -15.95
C PRO A 204 -5.36 5.32 -17.39
N GLU A 205 -6.34 4.98 -18.20
CA GLU A 205 -6.50 5.61 -19.50
C GLU A 205 -7.21 6.96 -19.31
N TYR A 206 -6.54 8.03 -19.70
CA TYR A 206 -7.11 9.37 -19.63
C TYR A 206 -7.70 9.80 -20.98
N PRO A 207 -8.85 10.52 -20.99
CA PRO A 207 -9.39 11.10 -22.20
C PRO A 207 -8.38 12.04 -22.87
N SER A 208 -8.43 12.16 -24.19
CA SER A 208 -7.59 13.12 -24.94
C SER A 208 -7.90 14.58 -24.64
N GLN A 209 -9.08 14.86 -24.10
CA GLN A 209 -9.46 16.21 -23.66
C GLN A 209 -8.81 16.56 -22.32
N PHE A 210 -8.38 17.82 -22.21
CA PHE A 210 -7.83 18.32 -20.96
C PHE A 210 -8.87 18.24 -19.83
N GLY A 211 -8.49 17.64 -18.73
CA GLY A 211 -9.25 17.58 -17.48
C GLY A 211 -8.36 17.79 -16.29
N ALA A 212 -8.86 18.43 -15.25
CA ALA A 212 -8.13 18.61 -14.01
C ALA A 212 -9.08 18.52 -12.80
N ARG A 213 -8.58 17.97 -11.70
CA ARG A 213 -9.26 17.96 -10.40
C ARG A 213 -8.39 18.67 -9.38
N VAL A 214 -8.93 19.68 -8.72
CA VAL A 214 -8.28 20.38 -7.61
C VAL A 214 -8.61 19.63 -6.32
N TYR A 215 -7.57 19.22 -5.57
CA TYR A 215 -7.71 18.48 -4.30
C TYR A 215 -7.03 19.19 -3.11
N LYS A 216 -6.29 20.29 -3.38
CA LYS A 216 -5.56 21.04 -2.35
C LYS A 216 -5.67 22.53 -2.60
#